data_0de9fa2006c741b7e0a558dbfc638dc5
#
_entry.id   0de9fa2006c741b7e0a558dbfc638dc5
#
_cell.length_a   1.000
_cell.length_b   1.000
_cell.length_c   1.000
_cell.angle_alpha   90.00
_cell.angle_beta   90.00
_cell.angle_gamma   90.00
#
_symmetry.space_group_name_H-M   'P 1'
#
loop_
_entity.id
_entity.type
_entity.pdbx_description
1 polymer ?
#
loop_
_entity_poly.entity_id
_entity_poly.type
_entity_poly.pdbx_seq_one_letter_code
_entity_poly.pdbx_strand_id
1 'polypeptide(L)'
;YSLKAQLPRYHNLFLLKAFTKRYAMAGVRLGYGITENQELLEKMTQVTQPWNISIPAQAAGIAALGEVEYVEKARNLIFEESEYLSEELYKLGMTVFPSQANYLFFKGPEDLFGICVGQNVLIRDCSNYPGLGKGFYRVAVRTHEENERLIQAIHDGLMEARKKAQEEEVEE
;
A
#
# COMPACT_ATOMS: atom_id res chain seq x y z
N TYR A 1 -7.54 -10.82 8.37
CA TYR A 1 -7.46 -12.15 9.01
C TYR A 1 -6.00 -12.50 9.30
N SER A 2 -5.71 -12.96 10.53
CA SER A 2 -4.35 -13.40 10.92
C SER A 2 -4.32 -14.92 11.09
N LEU A 3 -3.31 -15.57 10.50
CA LEU A 3 -3.08 -17.01 10.69
C LEU A 3 -2.37 -17.34 12.02
N LYS A 4 -2.17 -16.35 12.91
CA LYS A 4 -1.48 -16.57 14.19
C LYS A 4 -2.09 -17.69 15.03
N ALA A 5 -3.42 -17.81 15.07
CA ALA A 5 -4.12 -18.87 15.78
C ALA A 5 -3.92 -20.28 15.17
N GLN A 6 -3.39 -20.35 13.96
CA GLN A 6 -3.12 -21.62 13.27
C GLN A 6 -1.69 -22.14 13.49
N LEU A 7 -0.78 -21.33 14.03
CA LEU A 7 0.60 -21.71 14.27
C LEU A 7 0.74 -23.07 15.00
N PRO A 8 0.03 -23.35 16.10
CA PRO A 8 0.15 -24.63 16.81
C PRO A 8 -0.26 -25.86 16.00
N ARG A 9 -1.00 -25.66 14.90
CA ARG A 9 -1.53 -26.76 14.06
C ARG A 9 -0.65 -27.07 12.86
N TYR A 10 0.23 -26.13 12.46
CA TYR A 10 0.99 -26.21 11.21
C TYR A 10 2.47 -25.92 11.42
N HIS A 11 3.28 -26.95 11.59
CA HIS A 11 4.74 -26.83 11.76
C HIS A 11 5.47 -26.17 10.57
N ASN A 12 4.85 -26.19 9.39
CA ASN A 12 5.38 -25.54 8.19
C ASN A 12 4.88 -24.10 8.01
N LEU A 13 4.13 -23.56 8.97
CA LEU A 13 3.66 -22.18 8.94
C LEU A 13 4.71 -21.23 9.53
N PHE A 14 5.10 -20.24 8.74
CA PHE A 14 5.96 -19.15 9.15
C PHE A 14 5.30 -17.81 8.83
N LEU A 15 5.05 -17.00 9.83
CA LEU A 15 4.42 -15.68 9.68
C LEU A 15 5.47 -14.58 9.72
N LEU A 16 5.59 -13.81 8.64
CA LEU A 16 6.40 -12.60 8.60
C LEU A 16 5.59 -11.39 9.02
N LYS A 17 6.15 -10.59 9.91
CA LYS A 17 5.63 -9.31 10.37
C LYS A 17 6.68 -8.22 10.19
N ALA A 18 6.25 -7.04 9.76
CA ALA A 18 7.15 -5.91 9.56
C ALA A 18 6.60 -4.65 10.24
N PHE A 19 7.51 -3.84 10.75
CA PHE A 19 7.20 -2.52 11.30
C PHE A 19 7.04 -1.46 10.21
N THR A 20 7.46 -1.77 9.00
CA THR A 20 7.50 -0.89 7.82
C THR A 20 6.20 -0.14 7.57
N LYS A 21 5.06 -0.84 7.59
CA LYS A 21 3.73 -0.27 7.27
C LYS A 21 2.97 0.09 8.52
N ARG A 22 2.77 -0.88 9.41
CA ARG A 22 1.94 -0.74 10.61
C ARG A 22 2.36 0.40 11.53
N TYR A 23 3.67 0.65 11.62
CA TYR A 23 4.26 1.69 12.48
C TYR A 23 4.96 2.79 11.68
N ALA A 24 4.77 2.85 10.36
CA ALA A 24 5.41 3.81 9.45
C ALA A 24 6.95 3.85 9.55
N MET A 25 7.59 2.74 9.93
CA MET A 25 9.02 2.66 10.25
C MET A 25 9.82 1.96 9.14
N ALA A 26 9.65 2.40 7.90
CA ALA A 26 10.30 1.76 6.74
C ALA A 26 11.84 1.83 6.80
N GLY A 27 12.40 2.97 7.23
CA GLY A 27 13.84 3.21 7.30
C GLY A 27 14.56 2.42 8.38
N VAL A 28 13.86 1.99 9.43
CA VAL A 28 14.43 1.24 10.56
C VAL A 28 14.82 -0.19 10.18
N ARG A 29 14.28 -0.74 9.09
CA ARG A 29 14.55 -2.09 8.58
C ARG A 29 14.27 -3.20 9.60
N LEU A 30 13.15 -3.09 10.33
CA LEU A 30 12.77 -4.02 11.39
C LEU A 30 11.57 -4.89 10.99
N GLY A 31 11.68 -6.16 11.29
CA GLY A 31 10.62 -7.15 11.15
C GLY A 31 10.89 -8.34 12.05
N TYR A 32 9.95 -9.26 12.13
CA TYR A 32 10.09 -10.49 12.88
C TYR A 32 9.31 -11.64 12.24
N GLY A 33 9.77 -12.86 12.50
CA GLY A 33 9.08 -14.08 12.13
C GLY A 33 8.46 -14.78 13.34
N ILE A 34 7.39 -15.53 13.12
CA ILE A 34 6.75 -16.36 14.14
C ILE A 34 6.49 -17.74 13.54
N THR A 35 6.96 -18.78 14.22
CA THR A 35 6.70 -20.17 13.86
C THR A 35 6.77 -21.06 15.09
N GLU A 36 6.14 -22.23 15.07
CA GLU A 36 6.29 -23.29 16.08
C GLU A 36 7.43 -24.28 15.72
N ASN A 37 8.07 -24.11 14.57
CA ASN A 37 9.12 -24.99 14.10
C ASN A 37 10.48 -24.59 14.69
N GLN A 38 10.88 -25.18 15.81
CA GLN A 38 12.12 -24.89 16.50
C GLN A 38 13.36 -25.26 15.66
N GLU A 39 13.32 -26.38 14.94
CA GLU A 39 14.42 -26.79 14.05
C GLU A 39 14.67 -25.73 12.96
N LEU A 40 13.62 -25.16 12.40
CA LEU A 40 13.74 -24.07 11.44
C LEU A 40 14.37 -22.82 12.08
N LEU A 41 13.96 -22.44 13.29
CA LEU A 41 14.52 -21.29 14.01
C LEU A 41 16.00 -21.48 14.30
N GLU A 42 16.42 -22.68 14.72
CA GLU A 42 17.82 -23.02 14.96
C GLU A 42 18.66 -22.90 13.69
N LYS A 43 18.18 -23.47 12.57
CA LYS A 43 18.85 -23.35 11.26
C LYS A 43 18.94 -21.90 10.78
N MET A 44 17.88 -21.11 10.95
CA MET A 44 17.89 -19.69 10.61
C MET A 44 18.90 -18.93 11.46
N THR A 45 19.01 -19.22 12.75
CA THR A 45 19.98 -18.58 13.65
C THR A 45 21.42 -18.87 13.23
N GLN A 46 21.73 -20.11 12.79
CA GLN A 46 23.05 -20.52 12.33
C GLN A 46 23.53 -19.78 11.08
N VAL A 47 22.60 -19.38 10.19
CA VAL A 47 22.93 -18.67 8.94
C VAL A 47 22.71 -17.16 9.01
N THR A 48 22.14 -16.68 10.10
CA THR A 48 21.89 -15.25 10.30
C THR A 48 23.17 -14.52 10.72
N GLN A 49 23.43 -13.38 10.12
CA GLN A 49 24.59 -12.56 10.46
C GLN A 49 24.49 -12.05 11.92
N PRO A 50 25.60 -12.03 12.67
CA PRO A 50 25.66 -11.37 13.96
C PRO A 50 25.27 -9.89 13.84
N TRP A 51 24.55 -9.37 14.87
CA TRP A 51 24.11 -7.96 14.93
C TRP A 51 23.32 -7.46 13.71
N ASN A 52 22.55 -8.34 13.09
CA ASN A 52 21.70 -8.02 11.94
C ASN A 52 20.60 -6.96 12.23
N ILE A 53 20.30 -6.69 13.51
CA ILE A 53 19.37 -5.65 13.96
C ILE A 53 20.13 -4.61 14.77
N SER A 54 20.13 -3.37 14.31
CA SER A 54 20.77 -2.26 15.02
C SER A 54 20.11 -1.96 16.36
N ILE A 55 20.87 -1.46 17.34
CA ILE A 55 20.34 -1.06 18.65
C ILE A 55 19.21 -0.02 18.53
N PRO A 56 19.32 1.03 17.69
CA PRO A 56 18.22 1.95 17.48
C PRO A 56 16.96 1.27 16.93
N ALA A 57 17.10 0.28 16.04
CA ALA A 57 15.96 -0.47 15.52
C ALA A 57 15.27 -1.31 16.61
N GLN A 58 16.05 -1.94 17.49
CA GLN A 58 15.50 -2.70 18.62
C GLN A 58 14.74 -1.78 19.58
N ALA A 59 15.33 -0.65 19.97
CA ALA A 59 14.71 0.33 20.86
C ALA A 59 13.40 0.89 20.26
N ALA A 60 13.44 1.28 18.99
CA ALA A 60 12.26 1.75 18.26
C ALA A 60 11.16 0.68 18.16
N GLY A 61 11.54 -0.58 17.92
CA GLY A 61 10.58 -1.69 17.87
C GLY A 61 9.89 -1.95 19.19
N ILE A 62 10.64 -1.93 20.29
CA ILE A 62 10.10 -2.11 21.65
C ILE A 62 9.10 -0.98 21.97
N ALA A 63 9.48 0.28 21.71
CA ALA A 63 8.60 1.43 21.91
C ALA A 63 7.32 1.31 21.06
N ALA A 64 7.46 1.00 19.77
CA ALA A 64 6.33 0.88 18.85
C ALA A 64 5.32 -0.21 19.24
N LEU A 65 5.75 -1.30 19.86
CA LEU A 65 4.84 -2.36 20.33
C LEU A 65 3.91 -1.89 21.46
N GLY A 66 4.27 -0.85 22.20
CA GLY A 66 3.44 -0.21 23.20
C GLY A 66 2.38 0.77 22.64
N GLU A 67 2.52 1.18 21.37
CA GLU A 67 1.69 2.22 20.74
C GLU A 67 0.37 1.64 20.18
N VAL A 68 -0.47 1.08 21.07
CA VAL A 68 -1.75 0.45 20.67
C VAL A 68 -2.72 1.47 20.08
N GLU A 69 -2.83 2.64 20.72
CA GLU A 69 -3.73 3.72 20.29
C GLU A 69 -3.37 4.24 18.90
N TYR A 70 -2.08 4.40 18.60
CA TYR A 70 -1.61 4.77 17.26
C TYR A 70 -2.07 3.77 16.20
N VAL A 71 -1.93 2.48 16.49
CA VAL A 71 -2.31 1.41 15.56
C VAL A 71 -3.82 1.40 15.30
N GLU A 72 -4.63 1.65 16.33
CA GLU A 72 -6.09 1.72 16.21
C GLU A 72 -6.52 2.95 15.41
N LYS A 73 -5.96 4.12 15.68
CA LYS A 73 -6.20 5.34 14.90
C LYS A 73 -5.83 5.16 13.43
N ALA A 74 -4.65 4.62 13.17
CA ALA A 74 -4.20 4.36 11.80
C ALA A 74 -5.11 3.37 11.05
N ARG A 75 -5.62 2.35 11.76
CA ARG A 75 -6.53 1.37 11.18
C ARG A 75 -7.89 1.96 10.84
N ASN A 76 -8.44 2.79 11.72
CA ASN A 76 -9.72 3.46 11.49
C ASN A 76 -9.62 4.46 10.33
N LEU A 77 -8.55 5.26 10.29
CA LEU A 77 -8.26 6.16 9.17
C LEU A 77 -8.20 5.39 7.85
N ILE A 78 -7.44 4.29 7.79
CA ILE A 78 -7.32 3.49 6.56
C ILE A 78 -8.69 2.95 6.13
N PHE A 79 -9.52 2.53 7.06
CA PHE A 79 -10.86 2.03 6.75
C PHE A 79 -11.74 3.12 6.16
N GLU A 80 -11.90 4.25 6.85
CA GLU A 80 -12.72 5.39 6.43
C GLU A 80 -12.23 5.96 5.09
N GLU A 81 -10.94 6.17 4.95
CA GLU A 81 -10.34 6.76 3.75
C GLU A 81 -10.30 5.79 2.56
N SER A 82 -10.29 4.47 2.80
CA SER A 82 -10.45 3.49 1.72
C SER A 82 -11.85 3.52 1.12
N GLU A 83 -12.88 3.69 1.94
CA GLU A 83 -14.26 3.85 1.47
C GLU A 83 -14.39 5.13 0.65
N TYR A 84 -13.94 6.26 1.20
CA TYR A 84 -13.93 7.56 0.51
C TYR A 84 -13.24 7.46 -0.87
N LEU A 85 -11.99 7.01 -0.91
CA LEU A 85 -11.24 6.89 -2.16
C LEU A 85 -11.90 5.95 -3.16
N SER A 86 -12.49 4.85 -2.69
CA SER A 86 -13.17 3.89 -3.57
C SER A 86 -14.39 4.52 -4.24
N GLU A 87 -15.19 5.29 -3.48
CA GLU A 87 -16.36 6.00 -3.99
C GLU A 87 -15.96 7.08 -4.99
N GLU A 88 -14.96 7.89 -4.67
CA GLU A 88 -14.53 8.98 -5.54
C GLU A 88 -13.89 8.45 -6.85
N LEU A 89 -13.05 7.41 -6.77
CA LEU A 89 -12.52 6.77 -7.97
C LEU A 89 -13.64 6.16 -8.84
N TYR A 90 -14.65 5.55 -8.21
CA TYR A 90 -15.81 5.02 -8.94
C TYR A 90 -16.59 6.14 -9.65
N LYS A 91 -16.82 7.30 -9.01
CA LYS A 91 -17.47 8.48 -9.62
C LYS A 91 -16.68 9.01 -10.83
N LEU A 92 -15.35 8.86 -10.81
CA LEU A 92 -14.48 9.21 -11.94
C LEU A 92 -14.43 8.13 -13.05
N GLY A 93 -15.25 7.08 -12.94
CA GLY A 93 -15.36 6.01 -13.94
C GLY A 93 -14.30 4.91 -13.83
N MET A 94 -13.60 4.82 -12.71
CA MET A 94 -12.62 3.77 -12.46
C MET A 94 -13.29 2.48 -11.96
N THR A 95 -12.67 1.33 -12.23
CA THR A 95 -13.06 0.04 -11.63
C THR A 95 -12.16 -0.24 -10.44
N VAL A 96 -12.68 -0.12 -9.23
CA VAL A 96 -11.92 -0.37 -7.98
C VAL A 96 -12.10 -1.81 -7.54
N PHE A 97 -11.00 -2.48 -7.19
CA PHE A 97 -11.00 -3.85 -6.68
C PHE A 97 -11.00 -3.86 -5.15
N PRO A 98 -11.69 -4.83 -4.50
CA PRO A 98 -11.70 -4.94 -3.05
C PRO A 98 -10.30 -5.02 -2.46
N SER A 99 -10.04 -4.25 -1.40
CA SER A 99 -8.75 -4.23 -0.71
C SER A 99 -8.90 -4.46 0.80
N GLN A 100 -7.92 -5.15 1.38
CA GLN A 100 -7.75 -5.33 2.83
C GLN A 100 -6.43 -4.69 3.30
N ALA A 101 -5.82 -3.87 2.44
CA ALA A 101 -4.52 -3.25 2.67
C ALA A 101 -4.66 -1.72 2.79
N ASN A 102 -3.55 -1.05 3.07
CA ASN A 102 -3.46 0.40 3.10
C ASN A 102 -3.24 1.02 1.70
N TYR A 103 -3.78 0.40 0.67
CA TYR A 103 -3.78 0.89 -0.70
C TYR A 103 -4.99 0.34 -1.45
N LEU A 104 -5.40 1.03 -2.50
CA LEU A 104 -6.41 0.57 -3.44
C LEU A 104 -5.73 0.16 -4.76
N PHE A 105 -6.24 -0.93 -5.34
CA PHE A 105 -5.92 -1.37 -6.69
C PHE A 105 -7.13 -1.11 -7.58
N PHE A 106 -6.92 -0.51 -8.74
CA PHE A 106 -8.01 -0.14 -9.63
C PHE A 106 -7.59 -0.12 -11.09
N LYS A 107 -8.58 -0.14 -11.98
CA LYS A 107 -8.40 0.01 -13.42
C LYS A 107 -8.99 1.34 -13.87
N GLY A 108 -8.28 2.05 -14.75
CA GLY A 108 -8.67 3.33 -15.34
C GLY A 108 -8.11 3.48 -16.77
N PRO A 109 -8.13 4.69 -17.33
CA PRO A 109 -7.52 4.99 -18.63
C PRO A 109 -6.05 4.59 -18.70
N GLU A 110 -5.58 4.15 -19.88
CA GLU A 110 -4.21 3.64 -20.06
C GLU A 110 -3.10 4.69 -19.82
N ASP A 111 -3.45 5.94 -20.00
CA ASP A 111 -2.57 7.11 -19.86
C ASP A 111 -2.68 7.80 -18.49
N LEU A 112 -3.50 7.28 -17.57
CA LEU A 112 -3.77 7.91 -16.26
C LEU A 112 -2.49 8.21 -15.46
N PHE A 113 -1.45 7.38 -15.58
CA PHE A 113 -0.17 7.64 -14.95
C PHE A 113 0.44 8.96 -15.45
N GLY A 114 0.48 9.17 -16.77
CA GLY A 114 0.97 10.39 -17.38
C GLY A 114 0.14 11.62 -17.00
N ILE A 115 -1.18 11.47 -16.98
CA ILE A 115 -2.14 12.48 -16.55
C ILE A 115 -1.83 12.92 -15.10
N CYS A 116 -1.68 11.98 -14.16
CA CYS A 116 -1.36 12.28 -12.77
C CYS A 116 0.01 12.96 -12.62
N VAL A 117 1.02 12.52 -13.37
CA VAL A 117 2.35 13.18 -13.38
C VAL A 117 2.23 14.62 -13.82
N GLY A 118 1.44 14.93 -14.84
CA GLY A 118 1.16 16.29 -15.29
C GLY A 118 0.54 17.18 -14.19
N GLN A 119 -0.21 16.58 -13.26
CA GLN A 119 -0.81 17.23 -12.10
C GLN A 119 0.09 17.18 -10.83
N ASN A 120 1.37 16.84 -10.97
CA ASN A 120 2.33 16.67 -9.87
C ASN A 120 1.92 15.62 -8.81
N VAL A 121 1.20 14.60 -9.22
CA VAL A 121 0.81 13.46 -8.37
C VAL A 121 1.37 12.19 -8.96
N LEU A 122 2.00 11.37 -8.11
CA LEU A 122 2.58 10.09 -8.51
C LEU A 122 1.70 8.93 -8.01
N ILE A 123 1.19 8.14 -8.94
CA ILE A 123 0.50 6.88 -8.66
C ILE A 123 1.38 5.69 -9.07
N ARG A 124 1.09 4.50 -8.60
CA ARG A 124 1.82 3.29 -9.02
C ARG A 124 1.20 2.72 -10.27
N ASP A 125 1.90 2.76 -11.40
CA ASP A 125 1.59 1.98 -12.60
C ASP A 125 1.92 0.50 -12.34
N CYS A 126 0.94 -0.39 -12.53
CA CYS A 126 1.04 -1.83 -12.32
C CYS A 126 1.16 -2.63 -13.63
N SER A 127 1.37 -1.97 -14.77
CA SER A 127 1.50 -2.60 -16.08
C SER A 127 2.66 -3.61 -16.17
N ASN A 128 3.66 -3.47 -15.32
CA ASN A 128 4.82 -4.36 -15.23
C ASN A 128 4.59 -5.62 -14.37
N TYR A 129 3.39 -5.83 -13.83
CA TYR A 129 3.08 -7.05 -13.10
C TYR A 129 2.67 -8.18 -14.06
N PRO A 130 3.17 -9.41 -13.85
CA PRO A 130 2.76 -10.55 -14.66
C PRO A 130 1.24 -10.72 -14.67
N GLY A 131 0.64 -10.78 -15.86
CA GLY A 131 -0.80 -10.94 -16.04
C GLY A 131 -1.61 -9.63 -16.01
N LEU A 132 -0.97 -8.48 -15.77
CA LEU A 132 -1.59 -7.16 -15.91
C LEU A 132 -1.06 -6.46 -17.18
N GLY A 133 -1.89 -5.61 -17.77
CA GLY A 133 -1.52 -4.70 -18.87
C GLY A 133 -1.60 -3.25 -18.42
N LYS A 134 -1.63 -2.34 -19.39
CA LYS A 134 -1.87 -0.91 -19.15
C LYS A 134 -3.25 -0.68 -18.52
N GLY A 135 -3.40 0.44 -17.85
CA GLY A 135 -4.64 0.85 -17.20
C GLY A 135 -4.84 0.30 -15.80
N PHE A 136 -3.89 -0.47 -15.25
CA PHE A 136 -3.96 -0.95 -13.87
C PHE A 136 -3.03 -0.15 -12.96
N TYR A 137 -3.59 0.36 -11.87
CA TYR A 137 -2.93 1.28 -10.98
C TYR A 137 -3.12 0.94 -9.52
N ARG A 138 -2.25 1.50 -8.68
CA ARG A 138 -2.35 1.38 -7.23
C ARG A 138 -2.04 2.72 -6.58
N VAL A 139 -2.87 3.12 -5.61
CA VAL A 139 -2.68 4.31 -4.78
C VAL A 139 -2.66 3.94 -3.31
N ALA A 140 -1.83 4.61 -2.51
CA ALA A 140 -1.85 4.45 -1.07
C ALA A 140 -3.07 5.18 -0.48
N VAL A 141 -3.65 4.59 0.55
CA VAL A 141 -4.62 5.28 1.42
C VAL A 141 -3.83 6.16 2.38
N ARG A 142 -4.13 7.46 2.40
CA ARG A 142 -3.41 8.47 3.17
C ARG A 142 -4.39 9.27 4.06
N THR A 143 -3.99 10.48 4.47
CA THR A 143 -4.90 11.40 5.16
C THR A 143 -5.97 11.92 4.20
N HIS A 144 -7.08 12.38 4.73
CA HIS A 144 -8.19 12.89 3.92
C HIS A 144 -7.74 13.98 2.94
N GLU A 145 -7.02 14.98 3.42
CA GLU A 145 -6.47 16.08 2.60
C GLU A 145 -5.58 15.58 1.44
N GLU A 146 -4.74 14.59 1.69
CA GLU A 146 -3.87 14.00 0.66
C GLU A 146 -4.69 13.17 -0.35
N ASN A 147 -5.73 12.51 0.10
CA ASN A 147 -6.65 11.74 -0.73
C ASN A 147 -7.52 12.65 -1.60
N GLU A 148 -8.06 13.75 -1.03
CA GLU A 148 -8.75 14.78 -1.80
C GLU A 148 -7.87 15.37 -2.90
N ARG A 149 -6.61 15.68 -2.58
CA ARG A 149 -5.65 16.16 -3.56
C ARG A 149 -5.41 15.17 -4.70
N LEU A 150 -5.33 13.88 -4.40
CA LEU A 150 -5.23 12.82 -5.41
C LEU A 150 -6.45 12.81 -6.33
N ILE A 151 -7.66 12.81 -5.77
CA ILE A 151 -8.91 12.78 -6.52
C ILE A 151 -9.04 14.03 -7.40
N GLN A 152 -8.74 15.21 -6.86
CA GLN A 152 -8.76 16.46 -7.61
C GLN A 152 -7.77 16.43 -8.78
N ALA A 153 -6.54 15.94 -8.56
CA ALA A 153 -5.54 15.82 -9.61
C ALA A 153 -5.98 14.87 -10.74
N ILE A 154 -6.60 13.75 -10.41
CA ILE A 154 -7.16 12.83 -11.40
C ILE A 154 -8.28 13.50 -12.18
N HIS A 155 -9.22 14.15 -11.48
CA HIS A 155 -10.34 14.84 -12.12
C HIS A 155 -9.86 15.91 -13.11
N ASP A 156 -9.01 16.83 -12.66
CA ASP A 156 -8.54 17.95 -13.47
C ASP A 156 -7.71 17.46 -14.66
N GLY A 157 -6.83 16.51 -14.44
CA GLY A 157 -6.05 15.92 -15.52
C GLY A 157 -6.89 15.20 -16.58
N LEU A 158 -7.96 14.48 -16.17
CA LEU A 158 -8.90 13.88 -17.11
C LEU A 158 -9.71 14.92 -17.89
N MET A 159 -10.09 16.02 -17.26
CA MET A 159 -10.79 17.12 -17.93
C MET A 159 -9.88 17.82 -18.96
N GLU A 160 -8.62 18.08 -18.60
CA GLU A 160 -7.63 18.64 -19.53
C GLU A 160 -7.36 17.72 -20.73
N ALA A 161 -7.21 16.41 -20.49
CA ALA A 161 -6.99 15.45 -21.55
C ALA A 161 -8.18 15.38 -22.54
N ARG A 162 -9.42 15.40 -22.02
CA ARG A 162 -10.63 15.43 -22.84
C ARG A 162 -10.72 16.72 -23.68
N LYS A 163 -10.38 17.85 -23.09
CA LYS A 163 -10.41 19.14 -23.80
C LYS A 163 -9.41 19.15 -24.96
N LYS A 164 -8.20 18.69 -24.74
CA LYS A 164 -7.18 18.57 -25.80
C LYS A 164 -7.62 17.67 -26.94
N ALA A 165 -8.19 16.49 -26.63
CA ALA A 165 -8.69 15.59 -27.65
C ALA A 165 -9.82 16.21 -28.50
N GLN A 166 -10.71 16.99 -27.90
CA GLN A 166 -11.76 17.73 -28.64
C GLN A 166 -11.21 18.85 -29.52
N GLU A 167 -10.16 19.54 -29.08
CA GLU A 167 -9.50 20.59 -29.88
C GLU A 167 -8.79 19.98 -31.11
N GLU A 168 -8.13 18.82 -30.96
CA GLU A 168 -7.49 18.10 -32.04
C GLU A 168 -8.49 17.57 -33.09
N GLU A 169 -9.67 17.08 -32.68
CA GLU A 169 -10.72 16.61 -33.58
C GLU A 169 -11.38 17.74 -34.39
N VAL A 170 -11.28 18.99 -33.97
CA VAL A 170 -11.85 20.17 -34.67
C VAL A 170 -10.87 20.73 -35.71
N GLU A 171 -9.56 20.46 -35.53
CA GLU A 171 -8.52 20.93 -36.43
C GLU A 171 -8.24 19.98 -37.64
N GLU A 172 -8.76 18.74 -37.59
CA GLU A 172 -8.74 17.77 -38.72
C GLU A 172 -10.00 17.93 -39.61
#